data_cf0059ee6869746e7ad4eab124b96cb8
#
_entry.id   cf0059ee6869746e7ad4eab124b96cb8
#
_cell.length_a   1.000
_cell.length_b   1.000
_cell.length_c   1.000
_cell.angle_alpha   90.00
_cell.angle_beta   90.00
_cell.angle_gamma   90.00
#
_symmetry.space_group_name_H-M   'P 1'
#
loop_
_entity.id
_entity.type
_entity.pdbx_description
1 polymer ?
#
loop_
_entity_poly.entity_id
_entity_poly.type
_entity_poly.pdbx_seq_one_letter_code
_entity_poly.pdbx_strand_id
1 'polypeptide(L)'
;KQDSYEIAGVKEENQKEEKKMGFLQCFGYKQTWAFAIGKFMTDGVWWFFLFWTPSYLNTQFGIKTSEGLGMALIFTLYAITMLSIYGGKIPTIIINKTGLNPYAARMRAMLIFAFFPLVVLLAQPLGTFSPWFPVILIGIGGAAHQSWSANIFSTVGDMFPRTAIASITGIGGMAGGIGSMILQKVAGNLFVYASGTTMIDGKEVEMTKELLEQGAQFVHPA
;
A
#
# COMPACT_ATOMS: atom_id res chain seq x y z
N LYS A 1 -2.74 -18.85 -43.11
CA LYS A 1 -2.26 -17.44 -43.09
C LYS A 1 -3.39 -16.45 -43.43
N GLN A 2 -4.34 -16.83 -44.29
CA GLN A 2 -5.48 -15.97 -44.66
C GLN A 2 -6.50 -15.83 -43.52
N ASP A 3 -6.78 -16.92 -42.79
CA ASP A 3 -7.72 -16.95 -41.66
C ASP A 3 -7.31 -16.07 -40.46
N SER A 4 -5.99 -15.83 -40.30
CA SER A 4 -5.49 -14.98 -39.20
C SER A 4 -5.74 -13.48 -39.44
N TYR A 5 -5.79 -13.05 -40.72
CA TYR A 5 -6.08 -11.65 -41.08
C TYR A 5 -7.58 -11.36 -41.04
N GLU A 6 -8.44 -12.33 -41.40
CA GLU A 6 -9.90 -12.17 -41.25
C GLU A 6 -10.33 -12.06 -39.78
N ILE A 7 -9.73 -12.84 -38.89
CA ILE A 7 -10.00 -12.76 -37.45
C ILE A 7 -9.53 -11.41 -36.87
N ALA A 8 -8.42 -10.85 -37.38
CA ALA A 8 -7.93 -9.53 -36.98
C ALA A 8 -8.86 -8.42 -37.51
N GLY A 9 -9.32 -8.49 -38.78
CA GLY A 9 -10.24 -7.52 -39.37
C GLY A 9 -11.62 -7.51 -38.66
N VAL A 10 -12.17 -8.68 -38.33
CA VAL A 10 -13.46 -8.78 -37.59
C VAL A 10 -13.34 -8.23 -36.15
N LYS A 11 -12.14 -8.28 -35.55
CA LYS A 11 -11.90 -7.64 -34.24
C LYS A 11 -11.78 -6.12 -34.35
N GLU A 12 -11.30 -5.59 -35.45
CA GLU A 12 -11.23 -4.14 -35.68
C GLU A 12 -12.60 -3.53 -35.99
N GLU A 13 -13.45 -4.21 -36.74
CA GLU A 13 -14.80 -3.72 -37.08
C GLU A 13 -15.78 -3.70 -35.88
N ASN A 14 -15.56 -4.54 -34.85
CA ASN A 14 -16.35 -4.57 -33.65
C ASN A 14 -15.84 -3.68 -32.52
N GLN A 15 -14.74 -2.97 -32.68
CA GLN A 15 -14.36 -1.83 -31.83
C GLN A 15 -15.22 -0.62 -32.23
N LYS A 16 -16.54 -0.66 -31.91
CA LYS A 16 -17.28 0.61 -31.74
C LYS A 16 -16.38 1.50 -30.92
N GLU A 17 -16.05 2.69 -31.45
CA GLU A 17 -15.29 3.71 -30.73
C GLU A 17 -15.96 3.92 -29.36
N GLU A 18 -15.44 3.25 -28.34
CA GLU A 18 -15.90 3.49 -26.96
C GLU A 18 -15.61 4.96 -26.69
N LYS A 19 -16.67 5.76 -26.60
CA LYS A 19 -16.59 7.19 -26.34
C LYS A 19 -15.66 7.43 -25.17
N LYS A 20 -14.52 8.09 -25.41
CA LYS A 20 -13.53 8.37 -24.38
C LYS A 20 -14.19 9.16 -23.26
N MET A 21 -14.14 8.61 -22.04
CA MET A 21 -14.63 9.30 -20.86
C MET A 21 -13.64 10.40 -20.47
N GLY A 22 -14.12 11.65 -20.37
CA GLY A 22 -13.30 12.77 -19.93
C GLY A 22 -12.87 12.61 -18.47
N PHE A 23 -11.68 13.10 -18.11
CA PHE A 23 -11.14 13.02 -16.76
C PHE A 23 -12.12 13.55 -15.69
N LEU A 24 -12.72 14.72 -15.92
CA LEU A 24 -13.68 15.32 -14.98
C LEU A 24 -14.97 14.49 -14.85
N GLN A 25 -15.38 13.80 -15.91
CA GLN A 25 -16.57 12.93 -15.87
C GLN A 25 -16.38 11.74 -14.94
N CYS A 26 -15.14 11.30 -14.73
CA CYS A 26 -14.83 10.20 -13.79
C CYS A 26 -15.25 10.54 -12.35
N PHE A 27 -15.23 11.80 -11.95
CA PHE A 27 -15.65 12.23 -10.60
C PHE A 27 -17.16 12.17 -10.38
N GLY A 28 -17.97 12.05 -11.44
CA GLY A 28 -19.42 11.86 -11.34
C GLY A 28 -19.85 10.47 -10.82
N TYR A 29 -18.93 9.51 -10.76
CA TYR A 29 -19.24 8.13 -10.37
C TYR A 29 -18.92 7.88 -8.88
N LYS A 30 -19.89 7.36 -8.14
CA LYS A 30 -19.68 6.98 -6.72
C LYS A 30 -18.56 5.95 -6.53
N GLN A 31 -18.38 5.07 -7.51
CA GLN A 31 -17.35 4.04 -7.51
C GLN A 31 -15.93 4.65 -7.57
N THR A 32 -15.76 5.76 -8.29
CA THR A 32 -14.49 6.50 -8.32
C THR A 32 -14.13 7.04 -6.94
N TRP A 33 -15.09 7.62 -6.24
CA TRP A 33 -14.88 8.10 -4.87
C TRP A 33 -14.61 6.98 -3.89
N ALA A 34 -15.34 5.87 -3.99
CA ALA A 34 -15.07 4.69 -3.14
C ALA A 34 -13.66 4.16 -3.36
N PHE A 35 -13.21 4.08 -4.62
CA PHE A 35 -11.84 3.69 -4.95
C PHE A 35 -10.81 4.70 -4.43
N ALA A 36 -11.02 6.00 -4.65
CA ALA A 36 -10.11 7.05 -4.21
C ALA A 36 -9.98 7.09 -2.67
N ILE A 37 -11.09 7.00 -1.94
CA ILE A 37 -11.09 6.94 -0.47
C ILE A 37 -10.40 5.67 0.02
N GLY A 38 -10.66 4.53 -0.60
CA GLY A 38 -9.98 3.27 -0.28
C GLY A 38 -8.46 3.40 -0.43
N LYS A 39 -8.00 3.98 -1.53
CA LYS A 39 -6.56 4.24 -1.76
C LYS A 39 -5.99 5.25 -0.78
N PHE A 40 -6.70 6.35 -0.54
CA PHE A 40 -6.30 7.37 0.43
C PHE A 40 -6.03 6.79 1.82
N MET A 41 -6.92 5.90 2.28
CA MET A 41 -6.82 5.31 3.62
C MET A 41 -5.75 4.21 3.73
N THR A 42 -5.41 3.53 2.63
CA THR A 42 -4.61 2.30 2.70
C THR A 42 -3.19 2.44 2.19
N ASP A 43 -2.92 3.28 1.20
CA ASP A 43 -1.58 3.36 0.60
C ASP A 43 -0.50 3.81 1.59
N GLY A 44 -0.87 4.65 2.56
CA GLY A 44 0.03 5.08 3.61
C GLY A 44 0.62 3.94 4.45
N VAL A 45 -0.10 2.83 4.59
CA VAL A 45 0.35 1.66 5.37
C VAL A 45 1.60 1.04 4.76
N TRP A 46 1.64 0.88 3.43
CA TRP A 46 2.82 0.35 2.75
C TRP A 46 4.04 1.26 2.93
N TRP A 47 3.86 2.55 2.66
CA TRP A 47 4.92 3.53 2.81
C TRP A 47 5.40 3.65 4.26
N PHE A 48 4.49 3.51 5.23
CA PHE A 48 4.84 3.46 6.63
C PHE A 48 5.77 2.28 6.93
N PHE A 49 5.41 1.07 6.52
CA PHE A 49 6.27 -0.09 6.73
C PHE A 49 7.63 0.06 6.04
N LEU A 50 7.65 0.62 4.83
CA LEU A 50 8.87 0.79 4.06
C LEU A 50 9.85 1.77 4.72
N PHE A 51 9.37 2.94 5.13
CA PHE A 51 10.23 4.01 5.63
C PHE A 51 10.55 3.88 7.12
N TRP A 52 9.64 3.37 7.93
CA TRP A 52 9.83 3.33 9.37
C TRP A 52 10.45 2.05 9.90
N THR A 53 10.42 0.93 9.15
CA THR A 53 11.06 -0.31 9.61
C THR A 53 12.56 -0.17 9.83
N PRO A 54 13.36 0.49 8.95
CA PRO A 54 14.77 0.73 9.21
C PRO A 54 15.02 1.52 10.49
N SER A 55 14.26 2.60 10.71
CA SER A 55 14.33 3.42 11.92
C SER A 55 13.94 2.62 13.16
N TYR A 56 12.88 1.82 13.08
CA TYR A 56 12.46 0.92 14.16
C TYR A 56 13.55 -0.08 14.54
N LEU A 57 14.20 -0.74 13.57
CA LEU A 57 15.27 -1.68 13.84
C LEU A 57 16.48 -1.00 14.52
N ASN A 58 16.83 0.20 14.07
CA ASN A 58 17.90 0.96 14.70
C ASN A 58 17.55 1.40 16.12
N THR A 59 16.37 1.98 16.33
CA THR A 59 15.96 2.53 17.63
C THR A 59 15.72 1.44 18.68
N GLN A 60 15.09 0.32 18.30
CA GLN A 60 14.71 -0.73 19.24
C GLN A 60 15.80 -1.77 19.48
N PHE A 61 16.66 -2.03 18.49
CA PHE A 61 17.65 -3.12 18.54
C PHE A 61 19.09 -2.65 18.29
N GLY A 62 19.32 -1.38 17.98
CA GLY A 62 20.64 -0.86 17.61
C GLY A 62 21.16 -1.43 16.29
N ILE A 63 20.29 -2.01 15.45
CA ILE A 63 20.67 -2.68 14.20
C ILE A 63 20.62 -1.68 13.06
N LYS A 64 21.78 -1.39 12.46
CA LYS A 64 21.84 -0.57 11.24
C LYS A 64 21.53 -1.43 10.01
N THR A 65 20.70 -0.91 9.13
CA THR A 65 20.29 -1.64 7.90
C THR A 65 21.40 -1.79 6.87
N SER A 66 22.51 -1.05 7.03
CA SER A 66 23.75 -1.18 6.24
C SER A 66 24.65 -2.33 6.71
N GLU A 67 24.40 -2.95 7.85
CA GLU A 67 25.20 -4.02 8.41
C GLU A 67 24.59 -5.41 8.07
N GLY A 68 25.41 -6.47 8.15
CA GLY A 68 25.04 -7.80 7.68
C GLY A 68 23.71 -8.32 8.22
N LEU A 69 23.44 -8.19 9.53
CA LEU A 69 22.16 -8.60 10.12
C LEU A 69 21.01 -7.71 9.65
N GLY A 70 21.22 -6.39 9.62
CA GLY A 70 20.20 -5.44 9.15
C GLY A 70 19.82 -5.67 7.69
N MET A 71 20.81 -5.92 6.81
CA MET A 71 20.56 -6.30 5.42
C MET A 71 19.74 -7.59 5.32
N ALA A 72 20.04 -8.62 6.13
CA ALA A 72 19.31 -9.88 6.13
C ALA A 72 17.85 -9.69 6.59
N LEU A 73 17.62 -8.87 7.61
CA LEU A 73 16.28 -8.54 8.11
C LEU A 73 15.44 -7.81 7.05
N ILE A 74 16.01 -6.79 6.41
CA ILE A 74 15.33 -6.03 5.34
C ILE A 74 15.08 -6.93 4.11
N PHE A 75 16.07 -7.74 3.72
CA PHE A 75 15.89 -8.71 2.64
C PHE A 75 14.72 -9.68 2.95
N THR A 76 14.68 -10.19 4.17
CA THR A 76 13.59 -11.11 4.60
C THR A 76 12.22 -10.43 4.56
N LEU A 77 12.12 -9.17 5.00
CA LEU A 77 10.90 -8.38 4.90
C LEU A 77 10.39 -8.32 3.47
N TYR A 78 11.26 -7.95 2.52
CA TYR A 78 10.88 -7.86 1.11
C TYR A 78 10.59 -9.24 0.52
N ALA A 79 11.34 -10.27 0.87
CA ALA A 79 11.09 -11.64 0.40
C ALA A 79 9.71 -12.14 0.83
N ILE A 80 9.29 -11.87 2.08
CA ILE A 80 7.94 -12.20 2.57
C ILE A 80 6.90 -11.35 1.81
N THR A 81 7.15 -10.08 1.60
CA THR A 81 6.23 -9.19 0.87
C THR A 81 5.98 -9.68 -0.57
N MET A 82 6.95 -10.34 -1.22
CA MET A 82 6.77 -10.93 -2.54
C MET A 82 5.69 -12.03 -2.57
N LEU A 83 5.31 -12.62 -1.43
CA LEU A 83 4.18 -13.56 -1.35
C LEU A 83 2.86 -12.93 -1.81
N SER A 84 2.78 -11.61 -1.86
CA SER A 84 1.64 -10.87 -2.43
C SER A 84 1.31 -11.27 -3.87
N ILE A 85 2.26 -11.82 -4.63
CA ILE A 85 2.05 -12.36 -5.98
C ILE A 85 0.92 -13.41 -5.99
N TYR A 86 0.79 -14.19 -4.91
CA TYR A 86 -0.28 -15.16 -4.77
C TYR A 86 -1.64 -14.52 -4.41
N GLY A 87 -1.63 -13.28 -3.92
CA GLY A 87 -2.85 -12.56 -3.54
C GLY A 87 -3.82 -12.35 -4.70
N GLY A 88 -3.32 -12.20 -5.92
CA GLY A 88 -4.14 -12.13 -7.13
C GLY A 88 -4.87 -13.43 -7.48
N LYS A 89 -4.43 -14.59 -6.96
CA LYS A 89 -5.08 -15.90 -7.18
C LYS A 89 -6.26 -16.15 -6.22
N ILE A 90 -6.32 -15.47 -5.10
CA ILE A 90 -7.35 -15.70 -4.07
C ILE A 90 -8.77 -15.47 -4.62
N PRO A 91 -9.08 -14.39 -5.37
CA PRO A 91 -10.40 -14.24 -5.98
C PRO A 91 -10.79 -15.40 -6.88
N THR A 92 -9.85 -15.90 -7.71
CA THR A 92 -10.09 -17.05 -8.59
C THR A 92 -10.43 -18.30 -7.79
N ILE A 93 -9.72 -18.54 -6.69
CA ILE A 93 -10.00 -19.68 -5.79
C ILE A 93 -11.41 -19.54 -5.17
N ILE A 94 -11.78 -18.32 -4.77
CA ILE A 94 -13.12 -18.04 -4.22
C ILE A 94 -14.19 -18.29 -5.28
N ILE A 95 -14.01 -17.80 -6.52
CA ILE A 95 -14.94 -18.02 -7.64
C ILE A 95 -15.15 -19.51 -7.85
N ASN A 96 -14.08 -20.27 -7.98
CA ASN A 96 -14.14 -21.69 -8.26
C ASN A 96 -14.82 -22.49 -7.13
N LYS A 97 -14.71 -22.05 -5.88
CA LYS A 97 -15.32 -22.73 -4.73
C LYS A 97 -16.78 -22.32 -4.48
N THR A 98 -17.15 -21.08 -4.82
CA THR A 98 -18.43 -20.50 -4.38
C THR A 98 -19.34 -20.09 -5.53
N GLY A 99 -18.85 -20.06 -6.77
CA GLY A 99 -19.61 -19.58 -7.93
C GLY A 99 -19.92 -18.08 -7.92
N LEU A 100 -19.26 -17.29 -7.05
CA LEU A 100 -19.46 -15.84 -6.99
C LEU A 100 -18.98 -15.14 -8.26
N ASN A 101 -19.61 -13.99 -8.56
CA ASN A 101 -19.12 -13.11 -9.62
C ASN A 101 -17.73 -12.52 -9.26
N PRO A 102 -16.94 -12.09 -10.25
CA PRO A 102 -15.57 -11.61 -10.03
C PRO A 102 -15.48 -10.47 -9.02
N TYR A 103 -16.37 -9.48 -9.08
CA TYR A 103 -16.40 -8.36 -8.15
C TYR A 103 -16.61 -8.81 -6.69
N ALA A 104 -17.62 -9.64 -6.43
CA ALA A 104 -17.88 -10.13 -5.08
C ALA A 104 -16.74 -11.00 -4.53
N ALA A 105 -16.11 -11.80 -5.39
CA ALA A 105 -14.95 -12.61 -5.01
C ALA A 105 -13.73 -11.73 -4.64
N ARG A 106 -13.48 -10.63 -5.38
CA ARG A 106 -12.42 -9.65 -5.04
C ARG A 106 -12.73 -8.94 -3.72
N MET A 107 -13.99 -8.52 -3.51
CA MET A 107 -14.39 -7.90 -2.23
C MET A 107 -14.14 -8.84 -1.04
N ARG A 108 -14.46 -10.13 -1.16
CA ARG A 108 -14.17 -11.13 -0.12
C ARG A 108 -12.67 -11.33 0.07
N ALA A 109 -11.89 -11.42 -1.00
CA ALA A 109 -10.44 -11.52 -0.90
C ALA A 109 -9.82 -10.30 -0.20
N MET A 110 -10.26 -9.10 -0.57
CA MET A 110 -9.81 -7.85 0.06
C MET A 110 -10.18 -7.79 1.54
N LEU A 111 -11.37 -8.26 1.92
CA LEU A 111 -11.76 -8.36 3.32
C LEU A 111 -10.82 -9.31 4.10
N ILE A 112 -10.49 -10.46 3.55
CA ILE A 112 -9.51 -11.39 4.16
C ILE A 112 -8.17 -10.69 4.35
N PHE A 113 -7.63 -10.03 3.32
CA PHE A 113 -6.36 -9.33 3.40
C PHE A 113 -6.37 -8.18 4.39
N ALA A 114 -7.50 -7.51 4.61
CA ALA A 114 -7.61 -6.40 5.55
C ALA A 114 -7.36 -6.79 7.01
N PHE A 115 -7.54 -8.06 7.38
CA PHE A 115 -7.26 -8.54 8.74
C PHE A 115 -5.78 -8.83 9.01
N PHE A 116 -5.00 -9.16 7.99
CA PHE A 116 -3.59 -9.54 8.20
C PHE A 116 -2.71 -8.42 8.77
N PRO A 117 -2.84 -7.13 8.40
CA PRO A 117 -2.05 -6.08 9.03
C PRO A 117 -2.22 -5.99 10.55
N LEU A 118 -3.32 -6.53 11.11
CA LEU A 118 -3.52 -6.57 12.56
C LEU A 118 -2.47 -7.42 13.29
N VAL A 119 -1.84 -8.39 12.60
CA VAL A 119 -0.76 -9.18 13.20
C VAL A 119 0.46 -8.33 13.53
N VAL A 120 0.62 -7.17 12.88
CA VAL A 120 1.72 -6.24 13.15
C VAL A 120 1.62 -5.63 14.56
N LEU A 121 0.43 -5.62 15.18
CA LEU A 121 0.27 -5.19 16.58
C LEU A 121 1.06 -6.08 17.54
N LEU A 122 1.38 -7.30 17.15
CA LEU A 122 2.22 -8.23 17.92
C LEU A 122 3.72 -7.98 17.71
N ALA A 123 4.10 -7.10 16.79
CA ALA A 123 5.51 -6.85 16.48
C ALA A 123 6.29 -6.33 17.68
N GLN A 124 5.72 -5.37 18.41
CA GLN A 124 6.38 -4.79 19.59
C GLN A 124 6.54 -5.80 20.73
N PRO A 125 5.49 -6.52 21.20
CA PRO A 125 5.66 -7.49 22.27
C PRO A 125 6.55 -8.68 21.88
N LEU A 126 6.49 -9.17 20.67
CA LEU A 126 7.32 -10.28 20.20
C LEU A 126 8.75 -9.82 19.85
N GLY A 127 8.95 -8.54 19.58
CA GLY A 127 10.26 -7.95 19.35
C GLY A 127 11.20 -8.08 20.56
N THR A 128 10.66 -8.18 21.78
CA THR A 128 11.46 -8.41 22.99
C THR A 128 12.24 -9.72 22.96
N PHE A 129 11.79 -10.72 22.18
CA PHE A 129 12.46 -12.01 22.04
C PHE A 129 13.51 -12.00 20.92
N SER A 130 13.21 -11.35 19.78
CA SER A 130 14.14 -11.32 18.65
C SER A 130 13.67 -10.29 17.60
N PRO A 131 14.61 -9.60 16.90
CA PRO A 131 14.30 -8.66 15.82
C PRO A 131 13.65 -9.33 14.59
N TRP A 132 13.76 -10.65 14.47
CA TRP A 132 13.13 -11.41 13.38
C TRP A 132 11.61 -11.41 13.44
N PHE A 133 11.01 -11.45 14.66
CA PHE A 133 9.56 -11.47 14.81
C PHE A 133 8.88 -10.21 14.24
N PRO A 134 9.27 -8.99 14.61
CA PRO A 134 8.73 -7.78 13.99
C PRO A 134 8.86 -7.77 12.47
N VAL A 135 10.01 -8.14 11.95
CA VAL A 135 10.30 -8.14 10.51
C VAL A 135 9.37 -9.11 9.77
N ILE A 136 9.19 -10.32 10.29
CA ILE A 136 8.28 -11.32 9.71
C ILE A 136 6.83 -10.82 9.75
N LEU A 137 6.38 -10.28 10.87
CA LEU A 137 5.01 -9.78 11.04
C LEU A 137 4.73 -8.57 10.13
N ILE A 138 5.67 -7.62 10.04
CA ILE A 138 5.58 -6.49 9.12
C ILE A 138 5.59 -6.98 7.66
N GLY A 139 6.43 -7.95 7.32
CA GLY A 139 6.46 -8.59 6.01
C GLY A 139 5.12 -9.23 5.62
N ILE A 140 4.48 -9.95 6.56
CA ILE A 140 3.14 -10.54 6.37
C ILE A 140 2.09 -9.46 6.17
N GLY A 141 2.09 -8.42 7.01
CA GLY A 141 1.21 -7.26 6.86
C GLY A 141 1.40 -6.55 5.52
N GLY A 142 2.66 -6.36 5.09
CA GLY A 142 3.04 -5.79 3.81
C GLY A 142 2.58 -6.66 2.62
N ALA A 143 2.75 -7.98 2.69
CA ALA A 143 2.28 -8.92 1.66
C ALA A 143 0.75 -8.85 1.50
N ALA A 144 0.03 -8.81 2.62
CA ALA A 144 -1.43 -8.68 2.61
C ALA A 144 -1.88 -7.34 2.04
N HIS A 145 -1.23 -6.24 2.43
CA HIS A 145 -1.51 -4.92 1.87
C HIS A 145 -1.30 -4.88 0.35
N GLN A 146 -0.19 -5.41 -0.15
CA GLN A 146 0.08 -5.47 -1.59
C GLN A 146 -0.93 -6.37 -2.32
N SER A 147 -1.34 -7.48 -1.72
CA SER A 147 -2.41 -8.34 -2.24
C SER A 147 -3.75 -7.59 -2.32
N TRP A 148 -4.08 -6.82 -1.29
CA TRP A 148 -5.26 -5.96 -1.24
C TRP A 148 -5.19 -4.89 -2.33
N SER A 149 -4.05 -4.21 -2.45
CA SER A 149 -3.82 -3.15 -3.45
C SER A 149 -3.95 -3.69 -4.89
N ALA A 150 -3.40 -4.85 -5.20
CA ALA A 150 -3.55 -5.48 -6.51
C ALA A 150 -5.02 -5.77 -6.85
N ASN A 151 -5.81 -6.21 -5.86
CA ASN A 151 -7.22 -6.51 -6.06
C ASN A 151 -8.07 -5.25 -6.23
N ILE A 152 -7.82 -4.16 -5.49
CA ILE A 152 -8.58 -2.92 -5.65
C ILE A 152 -8.31 -2.28 -7.02
N PHE A 153 -7.08 -2.31 -7.54
CA PHE A 153 -6.79 -1.86 -8.90
C PHE A 153 -7.52 -2.71 -9.96
N SER A 154 -7.56 -4.02 -9.77
CA SER A 154 -8.28 -4.91 -10.69
C SER A 154 -9.78 -4.65 -10.67
N THR A 155 -10.34 -4.22 -9.55
CA THR A 155 -11.77 -3.88 -9.40
C THR A 155 -12.16 -2.69 -10.29
N VAL A 156 -11.24 -1.76 -10.55
CA VAL A 156 -11.48 -0.66 -11.51
C VAL A 156 -11.78 -1.21 -12.89
N GLY A 157 -11.03 -2.23 -13.34
CA GLY A 157 -11.29 -2.91 -14.61
C GLY A 157 -12.61 -3.67 -14.68
N ASP A 158 -13.11 -4.14 -13.53
CA ASP A 158 -14.41 -4.82 -13.45
C ASP A 158 -15.62 -3.84 -13.47
N MET A 159 -15.41 -2.59 -13.06
CA MET A 159 -16.49 -1.60 -12.88
C MET A 159 -16.57 -0.55 -13.99
N PHE A 160 -15.49 -0.30 -14.71
CA PHE A 160 -15.41 0.82 -15.63
C PHE A 160 -15.01 0.40 -17.05
N PRO A 161 -15.46 1.14 -18.09
CA PRO A 161 -15.04 0.89 -19.46
C PRO A 161 -13.52 1.13 -19.61
N ARG A 162 -12.89 0.42 -20.55
CA ARG A 162 -11.44 0.46 -20.79
C ARG A 162 -10.89 1.87 -20.95
N THR A 163 -11.67 2.77 -21.57
CA THR A 163 -11.30 4.17 -21.80
C THR A 163 -11.20 5.02 -20.54
N ALA A 164 -11.81 4.60 -19.43
CA ALA A 164 -11.81 5.32 -18.15
C ALA A 164 -10.78 4.76 -17.14
N ILE A 165 -10.31 3.53 -17.32
CA ILE A 165 -9.47 2.82 -16.34
C ILE A 165 -8.23 3.65 -15.96
N ALA A 166 -7.50 4.18 -16.94
CA ALA A 166 -6.30 4.96 -16.70
C ALA A 166 -6.58 6.23 -15.87
N SER A 167 -7.65 6.96 -16.20
CA SER A 167 -8.04 8.18 -15.48
C SER A 167 -8.43 7.88 -14.03
N ILE A 168 -9.24 6.84 -13.81
CA ILE A 168 -9.70 6.45 -12.47
C ILE A 168 -8.54 5.92 -11.64
N THR A 169 -7.65 5.10 -12.23
CA THR A 169 -6.42 4.64 -11.58
C THR A 169 -5.53 5.81 -11.17
N GLY A 170 -5.39 6.83 -12.02
CA GLY A 170 -4.66 8.05 -11.72
C GLY A 170 -5.28 8.84 -10.55
N ILE A 171 -6.61 8.97 -10.51
CA ILE A 171 -7.33 9.62 -9.40
C ILE A 171 -7.06 8.88 -8.09
N GLY A 172 -7.16 7.55 -8.09
CA GLY A 172 -6.86 6.74 -6.90
C GLY A 172 -5.40 6.83 -6.47
N GLY A 173 -4.45 6.85 -7.42
CA GLY A 173 -3.03 7.03 -7.15
C GLY A 173 -2.72 8.38 -6.50
N MET A 174 -3.32 9.47 -7.00
CA MET A 174 -3.21 10.80 -6.37
C MET A 174 -3.78 10.80 -4.95
N ALA A 175 -4.98 10.24 -4.77
CA ALA A 175 -5.60 10.15 -3.45
C ALA A 175 -4.74 9.36 -2.46
N GLY A 176 -4.19 8.20 -2.89
CA GLY A 176 -3.29 7.38 -2.11
C GLY A 176 -1.99 8.12 -1.74
N GLY A 177 -1.41 8.88 -2.67
CA GLY A 177 -0.23 9.70 -2.42
C GLY A 177 -0.47 10.77 -1.35
N ILE A 178 -1.60 11.48 -1.44
CA ILE A 178 -2.00 12.48 -0.44
C ILE A 178 -2.21 11.83 0.92
N GLY A 179 -2.94 10.71 0.98
CA GLY A 179 -3.17 9.96 2.22
C GLY A 179 -1.87 9.48 2.85
N SER A 180 -0.94 8.98 2.03
CA SER A 180 0.38 8.55 2.47
C SER A 180 1.19 9.68 3.07
N MET A 181 1.20 10.85 2.43
CA MET A 181 1.91 12.04 2.92
C MET A 181 1.36 12.48 4.29
N ILE A 182 0.04 12.52 4.45
CA ILE A 182 -0.61 12.86 5.72
C ILE A 182 -0.23 11.85 6.80
N LEU A 183 -0.33 10.55 6.50
CA LEU A 183 0.01 9.50 7.46
C LEU A 183 1.47 9.58 7.91
N GLN A 184 2.42 9.80 6.98
CA GLN A 184 3.84 9.93 7.31
C GLN A 184 4.08 11.13 8.23
N LYS A 185 3.45 12.27 7.94
CA LYS A 185 3.58 13.46 8.78
C LYS A 185 3.00 13.24 10.18
N VAL A 186 1.83 12.61 10.28
CA VAL A 186 1.21 12.28 11.58
C VAL A 186 2.09 11.29 12.35
N ALA A 187 2.60 10.24 11.70
CA ALA A 187 3.49 9.27 12.32
C ALA A 187 4.78 9.92 12.83
N GLY A 188 5.42 10.76 12.02
CA GLY A 188 6.61 11.52 12.44
C GLY A 188 6.34 12.37 13.67
N ASN A 189 5.24 13.14 13.68
CA ASN A 189 4.86 13.95 14.84
C ASN A 189 4.62 13.12 16.10
N LEU A 190 3.98 11.96 15.96
CA LEU A 190 3.72 11.06 17.07
C LEU A 190 5.03 10.47 17.64
N PHE A 191 5.98 10.10 16.78
CA PHE A 191 7.28 9.60 17.23
C PHE A 191 8.07 10.67 17.96
N VAL A 192 8.10 11.89 17.45
CA VAL A 192 8.77 13.01 18.11
C VAL A 192 8.11 13.30 19.46
N TYR A 193 6.78 13.34 19.52
CA TYR A 193 6.05 13.53 20.77
C TYR A 193 6.37 12.43 21.80
N ALA A 194 6.46 11.17 21.33
CA ALA A 194 6.73 10.03 22.20
C ALA A 194 8.20 9.97 22.66
N SER A 195 9.15 10.40 21.83
CA SER A 195 10.58 10.43 22.18
C SER A 195 10.96 11.63 23.07
N GLY A 196 10.17 12.69 23.05
CA GLY A 196 10.50 13.96 23.70
C GLY A 196 11.64 14.73 23.06
N THR A 197 12.21 14.22 21.95
CA THR A 197 13.35 14.82 21.24
C THR A 197 13.08 14.92 19.74
N THR A 198 13.74 15.88 19.08
CA THR A 198 13.74 16.03 17.62
C THR A 198 15.15 16.31 17.11
N MET A 199 15.40 16.03 15.82
CA MET A 199 16.66 16.36 15.19
C MET A 199 16.56 17.73 14.48
N ILE A 200 17.41 18.67 14.87
CA ILE A 200 17.54 19.98 14.21
C ILE A 200 19.03 20.12 13.83
N ASP A 201 19.31 20.37 12.56
CA ASP A 201 20.66 20.51 12.00
C ASP A 201 21.61 19.36 12.40
N GLY A 202 21.09 18.12 12.42
CA GLY A 202 21.87 16.93 12.78
C GLY A 202 22.19 16.79 14.28
N LYS A 203 21.59 17.61 15.14
CA LYS A 203 21.72 17.51 16.62
C LYS A 203 20.37 17.12 17.24
N GLU A 204 20.46 16.22 18.20
CA GLU A 204 19.28 15.85 19.01
C GLU A 204 18.98 16.99 19.98
N VAL A 205 17.76 17.53 19.90
CA VAL A 205 17.28 18.66 20.70
C VAL A 205 16.01 18.24 21.44
N GLU A 206 15.93 18.57 22.72
CA GLU A 206 14.73 18.34 23.52
C GLU A 206 13.53 19.12 22.95
N MET A 207 12.39 18.45 22.83
CA MET A 207 11.20 19.01 22.23
C MET A 207 10.54 20.00 23.20
N THR A 208 10.61 21.28 22.86
CA THR A 208 9.87 22.33 23.58
C THR A 208 8.53 22.61 22.88
N LYS A 209 7.57 23.20 23.63
CA LYS A 209 6.28 23.63 23.05
C LYS A 209 6.45 24.60 21.88
N GLU A 210 7.45 25.47 21.94
CA GLU A 210 7.77 26.44 20.89
C GLU A 210 8.22 25.76 19.58
N LEU A 211 8.98 24.69 19.66
CA LEU A 211 9.40 23.91 18.49
C LEU A 211 8.24 23.17 17.83
N LEU A 212 7.25 22.70 18.62
CA LEU A 212 6.02 22.12 18.11
C LEU A 212 5.17 23.14 17.34
N GLU A 213 5.06 24.37 17.85
CA GLU A 213 4.31 25.45 17.23
C GLU A 213 4.99 25.98 15.96
N GLN A 214 6.31 26.02 15.92
CA GLN A 214 7.09 26.44 14.74
C GLN A 214 7.08 25.43 13.60
N GLY A 215 6.48 24.25 13.78
CA GLY A 215 6.37 23.23 12.73
C GLY A 215 7.73 22.70 12.28
N ALA A 216 8.65 22.47 13.22
CA ALA A 216 9.97 21.95 12.95
C ALA A 216 9.90 20.81 11.91
N GLN A 217 10.60 20.97 10.80
CA GLN A 217 10.67 19.94 9.77
C GLN A 217 11.44 18.75 10.36
N PHE A 218 10.73 17.62 10.47
CA PHE A 218 11.32 16.40 10.97
C PHE A 218 12.31 15.87 9.92
N VAL A 219 13.59 16.04 10.21
CA VAL A 219 14.66 15.39 9.43
C VAL A 219 14.72 13.94 9.92
N HIS A 220 14.49 13.01 9.00
CA HIS A 220 14.72 11.60 9.27
C HIS A 220 16.13 11.40 9.80
N PRO A 221 16.33 10.64 10.90
CA PRO A 221 17.67 10.14 11.19
C PRO A 221 18.06 9.19 10.05
N ALA A 222 19.15 9.53 9.39
CA ALA A 222 19.72 8.76 8.29
C ALA A 222 20.26 7.41 8.77
#